data_9981c8bec1b686c94c0ea9fa402f1e82
#
_entry.id   9981c8bec1b686c94c0ea9fa402f1e82
#
_cell.length_a   1.000
_cell.length_b   1.000
_cell.length_c   1.000
_cell.angle_alpha   90.00
_cell.angle_beta   90.00
_cell.angle_gamma   90.00
#
_symmetry.space_group_name_H-M   'P 1'
#
loop_
_entity.id
_entity.type
_entity.pdbx_description
1 polymer ?
#
loop_
_entity_poly.entity_id
_entity_poly.type
_entity_poly.pdbx_seq_one_letter_code
_entity_poly.pdbx_strand_id
1 'polypeptide(L)'
;PANGVGGMPPTPLPSHQPSDINAEDSPSEWIHSGEHVRRLLEETLGFLSDDSYTFEFRKATRPFLSRDVYFQDLIDASSDYDVVAMFSGGVDSFAGAVQDVVLRGRSVCLVGHSSATKVKGIQQHLVDELKARGLERRVTYIPVWVTNENVRPNDHTQRTRSFLFACLGMVIAHMSGKDRFTFYENGVVSINPPVAGDIVGGRATRTTHPRVLRGIEELFSTLLERPIQIENPLQWLTKREVTMLLQRAGMADLLARTNSCTKPHTWTRAHMHCGACSQCIDRRFGILAAGMAEYEPATNYKIDLLTADRSASDNLRMAVSYVSFFKKVVATPKERFVVDFPEIVSAINSFPDLSTGEAAIQIYDLFQRQAKAIESVIASGLKEHAEALFRNELPAGSLLSLCFARNSVEIMPPTDYDAQAKAFVDRLAAPAFEFAIDRIAEQVVFADGTTLTDANFKIVMALLDDFRSSKAEGRDVPFLRVHDLADRIGVADQSLRTQLTRLRDALEPLTVSLCLVLDQDSFVENRPRVGYRLNPALRELSLADIRTTGPTKKP
;
A
#
# COMPACT_ATOMS: atom_id res chain seq x y z
N PRO A 1 13.97 43.34 -59.32
CA PRO A 1 13.77 44.21 -58.21
C PRO A 1 13.20 43.41 -57.00
N ALA A 2 14.04 43.35 -56.00
CA ALA A 2 13.80 42.67 -54.75
C ALA A 2 13.07 43.59 -53.78
N ASN A 3 12.07 43.05 -53.10
CA ASN A 3 11.56 43.68 -51.88
C ASN A 3 11.87 42.73 -50.71
N GLY A 4 12.88 43.16 -49.94
CA GLY A 4 13.17 42.56 -48.66
C GLY A 4 12.13 42.91 -47.60
N VAL A 5 11.58 41.90 -46.97
CA VAL A 5 10.84 42.05 -45.71
C VAL A 5 11.79 41.76 -44.57
N GLY A 6 12.21 42.82 -43.89
CA GLY A 6 13.03 42.71 -42.67
C GLY A 6 12.17 42.10 -41.55
N GLY A 7 12.51 40.89 -41.17
CA GLY A 7 12.02 40.29 -39.91
C GLY A 7 12.70 40.99 -38.72
N MET A 8 11.90 41.56 -37.82
CA MET A 8 12.36 42.01 -36.51
C MET A 8 12.91 40.79 -35.73
N PRO A 9 14.03 40.92 -35.04
CA PRO A 9 14.50 39.88 -34.12
C PRO A 9 13.47 39.68 -33.00
N PRO A 10 13.27 38.44 -32.52
CA PRO A 10 12.37 38.20 -31.38
C PRO A 10 12.87 38.96 -30.16
N THR A 11 11.96 39.67 -29.53
CA THR A 11 12.19 40.34 -28.25
C THR A 11 12.65 39.28 -27.24
N PRO A 12 13.78 39.49 -26.53
CA PRO A 12 14.17 38.55 -25.48
C PRO A 12 13.09 38.54 -24.41
N LEU A 13 12.65 37.35 -24.05
CA LEU A 13 11.81 37.10 -22.87
C LEU A 13 12.47 37.73 -21.65
N PRO A 14 11.74 38.38 -20.74
CA PRO A 14 12.32 38.92 -19.53
C PRO A 14 12.99 37.74 -18.79
N SER A 15 14.29 37.91 -18.55
CA SER A 15 15.06 37.07 -17.65
C SER A 15 14.41 37.17 -16.28
N HIS A 16 13.58 36.17 -15.92
CA HIS A 16 13.25 35.96 -14.52
C HIS A 16 14.55 35.57 -13.83
N GLN A 17 15.22 36.54 -13.26
CA GLN A 17 16.15 36.27 -12.19
C GLN A 17 15.34 35.57 -11.10
N PRO A 18 15.85 34.47 -10.50
CA PRO A 18 15.27 33.96 -9.26
C PRO A 18 15.21 35.17 -8.33
N SER A 19 14.04 35.50 -7.85
CA SER A 19 13.86 36.53 -6.84
C SER A 19 14.81 36.15 -5.71
N ASP A 20 15.88 36.90 -5.56
CA ASP A 20 16.70 36.87 -4.35
C ASP A 20 15.68 37.06 -3.24
N ILE A 21 15.50 36.03 -2.41
CA ILE A 21 14.71 36.12 -1.19
C ILE A 21 15.50 37.13 -0.35
N ASN A 22 15.07 38.37 -0.43
CA ASN A 22 15.74 39.48 0.24
C ASN A 22 15.71 39.23 1.73
N ALA A 23 16.87 39.27 2.36
CA ALA A 23 17.08 39.08 3.79
C ALA A 23 16.42 40.17 4.67
N GLU A 24 15.51 40.98 4.12
CA GLU A 24 14.80 42.08 4.77
C GLU A 24 13.37 41.73 5.19
N ASP A 25 12.88 40.51 4.88
CA ASP A 25 11.56 40.06 5.36
C ASP A 25 11.60 39.92 6.89
N SER A 26 10.57 40.45 7.53
CA SER A 26 10.54 40.50 9.00
C SER A 26 10.57 39.08 9.60
N PRO A 27 11.27 38.88 10.75
CA PRO A 27 11.33 37.57 11.39
C PRO A 27 9.96 36.93 11.68
N SER A 28 8.88 37.73 11.76
CA SER A 28 7.52 37.29 11.97
C SER A 28 6.92 36.58 10.74
N GLU A 29 7.19 37.02 9.51
CA GLU A 29 6.67 36.39 8.28
C GLU A 29 7.29 35.02 8.03
N TRP A 30 8.58 34.88 8.27
CA TRP A 30 9.28 33.59 8.21
C TRP A 30 8.77 32.57 9.24
N ILE A 31 8.43 33.04 10.44
CA ILE A 31 7.91 32.19 11.51
C ILE A 31 6.51 31.69 11.11
N HIS A 32 5.64 32.53 10.58
CA HIS A 32 4.27 32.15 10.20
C HIS A 32 4.24 31.24 8.96
N SER A 33 5.02 31.51 7.93
CA SER A 33 5.10 30.64 6.75
C SER A 33 5.74 29.29 7.08
N GLY A 34 6.79 29.27 7.89
CA GLY A 34 7.44 28.04 8.36
C GLY A 34 6.53 27.17 9.21
N GLU A 35 5.67 27.75 10.06
CA GLU A 35 4.69 27.04 10.87
C GLU A 35 3.61 26.39 9.99
N HIS A 36 3.11 27.10 8.98
CA HIS A 36 2.11 26.58 8.06
C HIS A 36 2.68 25.41 7.23
N VAL A 37 3.87 25.58 6.64
CA VAL A 37 4.57 24.52 5.89
C VAL A 37 4.84 23.30 6.78
N ARG A 38 5.26 23.51 8.03
CA ARG A 38 5.48 22.42 9.00
C ARG A 38 4.20 21.62 9.22
N ARG A 39 3.08 22.29 9.49
CA ARG A 39 1.78 21.65 9.70
C ARG A 39 1.34 20.86 8.47
N LEU A 40 1.45 21.42 7.26
CA LEU A 40 1.12 20.73 6.01
C LEU A 40 1.94 19.46 5.81
N LEU A 41 3.24 19.50 6.11
CA LEU A 41 4.11 18.32 6.05
C LEU A 41 3.70 17.26 7.07
N GLU A 42 3.49 17.65 8.33
CA GLU A 42 3.14 16.74 9.42
C GLU A 42 1.78 16.06 9.16
N GLU A 43 0.76 16.83 8.76
CA GLU A 43 -0.57 16.31 8.47
C GLU A 43 -0.61 15.43 7.21
N THR A 44 0.06 15.86 6.13
CA THR A 44 0.04 15.13 4.85
C THR A 44 0.84 13.83 4.94
N LEU A 45 2.06 13.89 5.47
CA LEU A 45 2.89 12.69 5.64
C LEU A 45 2.36 11.77 6.72
N GLY A 46 1.79 12.32 7.80
CA GLY A 46 1.13 11.55 8.84
C GLY A 46 -0.05 10.76 8.27
N PHE A 47 -0.91 11.38 7.50
CA PHE A 47 -2.01 10.68 6.83
C PHE A 47 -1.52 9.67 5.78
N LEU A 48 -0.48 10.02 5.01
CA LEU A 48 0.08 9.16 3.97
C LEU A 48 0.65 7.86 4.52
N SER A 49 1.39 7.91 5.63
CA SER A 49 2.15 6.78 6.16
C SER A 49 1.58 6.17 7.43
N ASP A 50 0.64 6.86 8.09
CA ASP A 50 0.11 6.53 9.41
C ASP A 50 1.20 6.61 10.52
N ASP A 51 2.22 7.44 10.29
CA ASP A 51 3.29 7.73 11.24
C ASP A 51 3.14 9.17 11.77
N SER A 52 3.76 9.47 12.91
CA SER A 52 3.85 10.82 13.45
C SER A 52 5.16 11.47 13.03
N TYR A 53 5.07 12.67 12.50
CA TYR A 53 6.23 13.48 12.08
C TYR A 53 6.34 14.73 12.89
N THR A 54 7.56 15.18 13.12
CA THR A 54 7.89 16.51 13.67
C THR A 54 9.02 17.09 12.85
N PHE A 55 8.80 18.30 12.32
CA PHE A 55 9.78 19.01 11.50
C PHE A 55 10.35 20.21 12.23
N GLU A 56 11.67 20.36 12.18
CA GLU A 56 12.40 21.55 12.62
C GLU A 56 13.14 22.15 11.45
N PHE A 57 12.79 23.38 11.07
CA PHE A 57 13.48 24.10 10.01
C PHE A 57 14.67 24.85 10.57
N ARG A 58 15.82 24.73 9.90
CA ARG A 58 17.04 25.42 10.27
C ARG A 58 17.58 26.19 9.07
N LYS A 59 18.08 27.39 9.30
CA LYS A 59 18.71 28.19 8.23
C LYS A 59 19.89 27.42 7.65
N ALA A 60 19.94 27.31 6.33
CA ALA A 60 21.07 26.68 5.65
C ALA A 60 22.37 27.48 5.91
N THR A 61 23.42 26.80 6.32
CA THR A 61 24.75 27.42 6.58
C THR A 61 25.56 27.61 5.32
N ARG A 62 25.18 26.97 4.22
CA ARG A 62 25.82 27.10 2.91
C ARG A 62 24.75 27.39 1.86
N PRO A 63 25.00 28.33 0.93
CA PRO A 63 24.08 28.54 -0.17
C PRO A 63 23.94 27.23 -0.96
N PHE A 64 22.74 26.91 -1.35
CA PHE A 64 22.49 25.83 -2.31
C PHE A 64 23.23 26.23 -3.59
N LEU A 65 24.25 25.47 -3.96
CA LEU A 65 24.84 25.60 -5.29
C LEU A 65 23.78 25.05 -6.24
N SER A 66 23.13 25.97 -6.93
CA SER A 66 22.24 25.62 -8.06
C SER A 66 23.08 24.82 -9.06
N ARG A 67 22.84 23.52 -9.13
CA ARG A 67 23.42 22.68 -10.17
C ARG A 67 22.42 22.65 -11.36
N ASP A 68 22.20 23.82 -11.92
CA ASP A 68 21.28 24.03 -13.06
C ASP A 68 21.64 23.21 -14.31
N VAL A 69 22.86 22.71 -14.36
CA VAL A 69 23.46 22.10 -15.55
C VAL A 69 22.89 20.69 -15.86
N TYR A 70 22.35 19.96 -14.87
CA TYR A 70 21.95 18.57 -15.10
C TYR A 70 20.64 18.37 -15.87
N PHE A 71 19.80 19.37 -15.92
CA PHE A 71 18.47 19.26 -16.55
C PHE A 71 18.31 20.16 -17.77
N GLN A 72 19.20 21.11 -17.99
CA GLN A 72 19.09 22.08 -19.09
C GLN A 72 19.06 21.39 -20.46
N ASP A 73 19.97 20.44 -20.70
CA ASP A 73 20.01 19.69 -21.96
C ASP A 73 18.78 18.77 -22.19
N LEU A 74 18.09 18.36 -21.11
CA LEU A 74 16.87 17.54 -21.19
C LEU A 74 15.62 18.38 -21.41
N ILE A 75 15.64 19.64 -21.01
CA ILE A 75 14.51 20.58 -21.06
C ILE A 75 14.56 21.45 -22.31
N ASP A 76 15.74 21.83 -22.76
CA ASP A 76 15.94 22.71 -23.94
C ASP A 76 15.45 22.08 -25.27
N ALA A 77 15.27 20.78 -25.32
CA ALA A 77 14.91 20.12 -26.57
C ALA A 77 13.45 20.28 -27.00
N SER A 78 12.52 20.63 -26.10
CA SER A 78 11.10 20.94 -26.44
C SER A 78 10.24 21.09 -25.19
N SER A 79 10.25 22.25 -24.58
CA SER A 79 9.46 22.56 -23.37
C SER A 79 7.95 22.67 -23.59
N ASP A 80 7.43 22.24 -24.72
CA ASP A 80 6.00 22.37 -25.04
C ASP A 80 5.25 21.06 -24.83
N TYR A 81 5.36 20.53 -23.58
CA TYR A 81 4.53 19.41 -23.17
C TYR A 81 3.14 19.91 -22.73
N ASP A 82 2.09 19.21 -23.12
CA ASP A 82 0.74 19.45 -22.59
C ASP A 82 0.62 18.92 -21.15
N VAL A 83 1.33 17.81 -20.86
CA VAL A 83 1.22 17.08 -19.60
C VAL A 83 2.60 16.65 -19.09
N VAL A 84 2.88 16.89 -17.81
CA VAL A 84 3.96 16.23 -17.06
C VAL A 84 3.33 15.15 -16.19
N ALA A 85 3.71 13.90 -16.34
CA ALA A 85 3.06 12.78 -15.67
C ALA A 85 4.04 11.82 -15.02
N MET A 86 3.69 11.32 -13.84
CA MET A 86 4.44 10.28 -13.16
C MET A 86 4.24 8.93 -13.86
N PHE A 87 5.34 8.24 -14.14
CA PHE A 87 5.35 7.01 -14.93
C PHE A 87 6.05 5.88 -14.19
N SER A 88 5.26 4.96 -13.64
CA SER A 88 5.78 3.80 -12.89
C SER A 88 6.08 2.58 -13.77
N GLY A 89 5.53 2.51 -14.99
CA GLY A 89 5.54 1.31 -15.85
C GLY A 89 4.47 0.27 -15.47
N GLY A 90 3.58 0.60 -14.53
CA GLY A 90 2.38 -0.18 -14.21
C GLY A 90 1.25 0.06 -15.23
N VAL A 91 0.21 -0.78 -15.18
CA VAL A 91 -0.89 -0.69 -16.14
C VAL A 91 -1.61 0.66 -16.09
N ASP A 92 -1.81 1.23 -14.90
CA ASP A 92 -2.54 2.50 -14.75
C ASP A 92 -1.72 3.66 -15.34
N SER A 93 -0.43 3.77 -14.98
CA SER A 93 0.43 4.82 -15.51
C SER A 93 0.63 4.71 -17.02
N PHE A 94 0.68 3.50 -17.56
CA PHE A 94 0.78 3.27 -18.99
C PHE A 94 -0.55 3.60 -19.71
N ALA A 95 -1.67 3.13 -19.18
CA ALA A 95 -2.99 3.41 -19.76
C ALA A 95 -3.32 4.92 -19.74
N GLY A 96 -2.96 5.63 -18.67
CA GLY A 96 -3.09 7.08 -18.61
C GLY A 96 -2.23 7.81 -19.63
N ALA A 97 -0.96 7.41 -19.77
CA ALA A 97 -0.06 7.95 -20.78
C ALA A 97 -0.62 7.70 -22.21
N VAL A 98 -1.10 6.48 -22.47
CA VAL A 98 -1.74 6.11 -23.74
C VAL A 98 -3.02 6.92 -23.98
N GLN A 99 -3.83 7.13 -22.95
CA GLN A 99 -5.02 7.98 -23.06
C GLN A 99 -4.67 9.40 -23.51
N ASP A 100 -3.66 10.02 -22.90
CA ASP A 100 -3.28 11.38 -23.26
C ASP A 100 -2.58 11.44 -24.64
N VAL A 101 -1.62 10.55 -24.92
CA VAL A 101 -0.85 10.59 -26.16
C VAL A 101 -1.66 10.14 -27.37
N VAL A 102 -2.41 9.02 -27.25
CA VAL A 102 -3.11 8.41 -28.39
C VAL A 102 -4.53 8.89 -28.52
N LEU A 103 -5.32 8.84 -27.43
CA LEU A 103 -6.75 9.14 -27.50
C LEU A 103 -7.03 10.65 -27.49
N ARG A 104 -6.19 11.43 -26.80
CA ARG A 104 -6.34 12.89 -26.70
C ARG A 104 -5.37 13.66 -27.59
N GLY A 105 -4.36 13.01 -28.16
CA GLY A 105 -3.38 13.63 -29.05
C GLY A 105 -2.41 14.60 -28.38
N ARG A 106 -2.24 14.52 -27.05
CA ARG A 106 -1.39 15.40 -26.24
C ARG A 106 0.08 15.01 -26.31
N SER A 107 0.95 15.99 -26.08
CA SER A 107 2.38 15.79 -25.83
C SER A 107 2.61 15.56 -24.33
N VAL A 108 3.31 14.46 -23.96
CA VAL A 108 3.47 14.05 -22.56
C VAL A 108 4.94 13.90 -22.19
N CYS A 109 5.34 14.51 -21.10
CA CYS A 109 6.60 14.26 -20.42
C CYS A 109 6.39 13.21 -19.32
N LEU A 110 6.90 12.01 -19.51
CA LEU A 110 6.82 10.90 -18.57
C LEU A 110 8.00 10.94 -17.61
N VAL A 111 7.75 11.13 -16.32
CA VAL A 111 8.77 11.17 -15.26
C VAL A 111 8.80 9.83 -14.54
N GLY A 112 9.87 9.05 -14.75
CA GLY A 112 10.02 7.73 -14.19
C GLY A 112 11.05 7.67 -13.07
N HIS A 113 10.65 7.27 -11.84
CA HIS A 113 11.61 6.95 -10.80
C HIS A 113 12.16 5.53 -10.99
N SER A 114 13.46 5.46 -11.29
CA SER A 114 14.17 4.20 -11.54
C SER A 114 14.71 3.61 -10.23
N SER A 115 13.82 3.00 -9.42
CA SER A 115 14.20 2.42 -8.12
C SER A 115 15.04 1.14 -8.23
N ALA A 116 15.00 0.47 -9.38
CA ALA A 116 15.77 -0.73 -9.67
C ALA A 116 15.95 -0.87 -11.20
N THR A 117 17.02 -1.54 -11.62
CA THR A 117 17.32 -1.78 -13.05
C THR A 117 16.17 -2.44 -13.80
N LYS A 118 15.47 -3.41 -13.17
CA LYS A 118 14.30 -4.06 -13.76
C LYS A 118 13.15 -3.09 -14.00
N VAL A 119 12.88 -2.17 -13.07
CA VAL A 119 11.83 -1.16 -13.21
C VAL A 119 12.16 -0.20 -14.35
N LYS A 120 13.40 0.32 -14.38
CA LYS A 120 13.89 1.16 -15.48
C LYS A 120 13.74 0.48 -16.85
N GLY A 121 14.08 -0.81 -16.92
CA GLY A 121 13.96 -1.59 -18.17
C GLY A 121 12.51 -1.66 -18.67
N ILE A 122 11.53 -1.85 -17.79
CA ILE A 122 10.10 -1.86 -18.16
C ILE A 122 9.66 -0.47 -18.63
N GLN A 123 9.97 0.58 -17.87
CA GLN A 123 9.62 1.95 -18.22
C GLN A 123 10.19 2.33 -19.59
N GLN A 124 11.48 2.07 -19.81
CA GLN A 124 12.16 2.37 -21.09
C GLN A 124 11.52 1.59 -22.25
N HIS A 125 11.30 0.28 -22.08
CA HIS A 125 10.69 -0.54 -23.11
C HIS A 125 9.31 -0.04 -23.55
N LEU A 126 8.44 0.33 -22.59
CA LEU A 126 7.12 0.86 -22.92
C LEU A 126 7.20 2.20 -23.66
N VAL A 127 8.15 3.05 -23.31
CA VAL A 127 8.38 4.33 -24.00
C VAL A 127 8.91 4.08 -25.42
N ASP A 128 9.84 3.13 -25.59
CA ASP A 128 10.40 2.78 -26.90
C ASP A 128 9.31 2.20 -27.82
N GLU A 129 8.40 1.40 -27.29
CA GLU A 129 7.24 0.88 -28.03
C GLU A 129 6.29 2.01 -28.49
N LEU A 130 6.03 3.00 -27.63
CA LEU A 130 5.23 4.17 -28.04
C LEU A 130 5.92 4.95 -29.15
N LYS A 131 7.21 5.18 -29.04
CA LYS A 131 8.01 5.87 -30.06
C LYS A 131 8.03 5.08 -31.39
N ALA A 132 8.26 3.77 -31.33
CA ALA A 132 8.25 2.90 -32.51
C ALA A 132 6.90 2.90 -33.28
N ARG A 133 5.81 3.27 -32.60
CA ARG A 133 4.46 3.43 -33.20
C ARG A 133 4.19 4.83 -33.72
N GLY A 134 5.22 5.65 -33.93
CA GLY A 134 5.11 6.99 -34.51
C GLY A 134 4.74 8.08 -33.53
N LEU A 135 4.91 7.84 -32.23
CA LEU A 135 4.58 8.81 -31.16
C LEU A 135 5.82 9.50 -30.58
N GLU A 136 6.99 9.42 -31.25
CA GLU A 136 8.27 9.95 -30.77
C GLU A 136 8.23 11.47 -30.52
N ARG A 137 7.43 12.20 -31.28
CA ARG A 137 7.26 13.67 -31.11
C ARG A 137 6.33 14.05 -29.96
N ARG A 138 5.59 13.08 -29.41
CA ARG A 138 4.59 13.32 -28.35
C ARG A 138 5.00 12.73 -27.01
N VAL A 139 6.07 11.94 -26.97
CA VAL A 139 6.49 11.25 -25.74
C VAL A 139 7.94 11.60 -25.44
N THR A 140 8.13 12.32 -24.37
CA THR A 140 9.44 12.51 -23.74
C THR A 140 9.49 11.68 -22.46
N TYR A 141 10.64 11.08 -22.17
CA TYR A 141 10.82 10.29 -20.96
C TYR A 141 12.04 10.77 -20.18
N ILE A 142 11.82 11.11 -18.93
CA ILE A 142 12.86 11.56 -18.00
C ILE A 142 13.01 10.49 -16.91
N PRO A 143 14.01 9.60 -17.00
CA PRO A 143 14.32 8.67 -15.93
C PRO A 143 15.06 9.39 -14.81
N VAL A 144 14.52 9.36 -13.60
CA VAL A 144 15.15 9.93 -12.42
C VAL A 144 15.62 8.81 -11.50
N TRP A 145 16.88 8.86 -11.13
CA TRP A 145 17.49 7.96 -10.17
C TRP A 145 17.75 8.68 -8.85
N VAL A 146 17.09 8.22 -7.78
CA VAL A 146 17.32 8.73 -6.43
C VAL A 146 17.83 7.59 -5.56
N THR A 147 19.02 7.73 -5.02
CA THR A 147 19.60 6.79 -4.05
C THR A 147 19.85 7.50 -2.73
N ASN A 148 19.64 6.77 -1.66
CA ASN A 148 20.03 7.21 -0.33
C ASN A 148 21.34 6.49 0.04
N GLU A 149 22.47 7.13 -0.21
CA GLU A 149 23.77 6.58 0.12
C GLU A 149 23.97 6.63 1.65
N ASN A 150 24.44 5.52 2.22
CA ASN A 150 24.82 5.38 3.63
C ASN A 150 23.70 5.28 4.68
N VAL A 151 22.43 5.18 4.29
CA VAL A 151 21.34 4.92 5.24
C VAL A 151 20.76 3.54 4.99
N ARG A 152 20.91 2.63 5.96
CA ARG A 152 20.16 1.36 5.95
C ARG A 152 18.72 1.67 6.35
N PRO A 153 17.72 1.34 5.53
CA PRO A 153 16.33 1.57 5.88
C PRO A 153 15.95 0.71 7.10
N ASN A 154 15.36 1.33 8.09
CA ASN A 154 14.76 0.61 9.22
C ASN A 154 13.37 0.07 8.87
N ASP A 155 12.71 0.68 7.86
CA ASP A 155 11.42 0.28 7.34
C ASP A 155 11.50 0.09 5.82
N HIS A 156 11.01 -1.05 5.34
CA HIS A 156 10.98 -1.41 3.92
C HIS A 156 9.61 -1.19 3.28
N THR A 157 8.61 -0.66 4.02
CA THR A 157 7.23 -0.50 3.52
C THR A 157 7.09 0.57 2.45
N GLN A 158 8.03 1.51 2.34
CA GLN A 158 8.05 2.59 1.34
C GLN A 158 6.75 3.43 1.33
N ARG A 159 6.10 3.61 2.48
CA ARG A 159 4.79 4.29 2.60
C ARG A 159 4.82 5.74 2.12
N THR A 160 5.94 6.44 2.32
CA THR A 160 6.14 7.84 1.88
C THR A 160 6.64 7.99 0.44
N ARG A 161 6.75 6.90 -0.31
CA ARG A 161 7.32 6.90 -1.66
C ARG A 161 6.58 7.83 -2.63
N SER A 162 5.28 7.98 -2.48
CA SER A 162 4.49 8.88 -3.33
C SER A 162 4.82 10.36 -3.11
N PHE A 163 5.23 10.75 -1.91
CA PHE A 163 5.71 12.09 -1.66
C PHE A 163 6.99 12.38 -2.46
N LEU A 164 7.94 11.44 -2.49
CA LEU A 164 9.11 11.55 -3.38
C LEU A 164 8.67 11.70 -4.84
N PHE A 165 7.71 10.90 -5.30
CA PHE A 165 7.22 10.99 -6.69
C PHE A 165 6.55 12.33 -6.97
N ALA A 166 5.78 12.86 -6.04
CA ALA A 166 5.19 14.17 -6.17
C ALA A 166 6.26 15.28 -6.25
N CYS A 167 7.30 15.21 -5.42
CA CYS A 167 8.43 16.14 -5.51
C CYS A 167 9.12 16.08 -6.88
N LEU A 168 9.37 14.88 -7.42
CA LEU A 168 9.97 14.71 -8.74
C LEU A 168 9.09 15.27 -9.85
N GLY A 169 7.78 14.97 -9.79
CA GLY A 169 6.79 15.49 -10.74
C GLY A 169 6.74 17.01 -10.71
N MET A 170 6.72 17.60 -9.50
CA MET A 170 6.68 19.05 -9.33
C MET A 170 7.94 19.73 -9.82
N VAL A 171 9.12 19.20 -9.52
CA VAL A 171 10.38 19.76 -10.01
C VAL A 171 10.41 19.82 -11.53
N ILE A 172 10.06 18.71 -12.20
CA ILE A 172 10.03 18.69 -13.68
C ILE A 172 8.94 19.61 -14.24
N ALA A 173 7.75 19.64 -13.64
CA ALA A 173 6.67 20.55 -14.04
C ALA A 173 7.11 22.02 -13.89
N HIS A 174 7.69 22.37 -12.76
CA HIS A 174 8.18 23.72 -12.50
C HIS A 174 9.27 24.15 -13.50
N MET A 175 10.25 23.29 -13.75
CA MET A 175 11.32 23.53 -14.73
C MET A 175 10.78 23.65 -16.17
N SER A 176 9.68 22.97 -16.47
CA SER A 176 8.97 23.07 -17.75
C SER A 176 7.96 24.23 -17.81
N GLY A 177 7.96 25.14 -16.83
CA GLY A 177 7.05 26.28 -16.76
C GLY A 177 5.58 25.89 -16.53
N LYS A 178 5.31 24.67 -16.05
CA LYS A 178 3.94 24.20 -15.78
C LYS A 178 3.57 24.42 -14.31
N ASP A 179 2.27 24.62 -14.09
CA ASP A 179 1.67 24.77 -12.76
C ASP A 179 0.98 23.47 -12.30
N ARG A 180 1.12 22.40 -13.07
CA ARG A 180 0.46 21.12 -12.79
C ARG A 180 1.28 19.93 -13.21
N PHE A 181 1.02 18.80 -12.56
CA PHE A 181 1.49 17.48 -12.99
C PHE A 181 0.46 16.40 -12.65
N THR A 182 0.62 15.23 -13.24
CA THR A 182 -0.40 14.18 -13.25
C THR A 182 0.10 12.89 -12.64
N PHE A 183 -0.71 12.28 -11.77
CA PHE A 183 -0.66 10.87 -11.45
C PHE A 183 -1.71 10.12 -12.25
N TYR A 184 -1.42 8.88 -12.62
CA TYR A 184 -2.38 7.98 -13.24
C TYR A 184 -2.61 6.78 -12.32
N GLU A 185 -3.71 6.78 -11.60
CA GLU A 185 -4.12 5.67 -10.74
C GLU A 185 -5.63 5.52 -10.79
N ASN A 186 -6.14 4.29 -10.93
CA ASN A 186 -7.58 4.06 -10.89
C ASN A 186 -8.16 4.47 -9.53
N GLY A 187 -9.43 4.89 -9.53
CA GLY A 187 -10.03 5.50 -8.36
C GLY A 187 -10.19 4.54 -7.17
N VAL A 188 -10.37 3.26 -7.42
CA VAL A 188 -10.50 2.27 -6.33
C VAL A 188 -9.20 2.12 -5.55
N VAL A 189 -8.06 2.01 -6.27
CA VAL A 189 -6.73 1.95 -5.66
C VAL A 189 -6.31 3.31 -5.09
N SER A 190 -6.73 4.40 -5.71
CA SER A 190 -6.48 5.75 -5.22
C SER A 190 -7.15 5.97 -3.85
N ILE A 191 -8.43 5.65 -3.70
CA ILE A 191 -9.17 5.77 -2.43
C ILE A 191 -8.70 4.70 -1.42
N ASN A 192 -8.43 3.48 -1.91
CA ASN A 192 -7.82 2.34 -1.21
C ASN A 192 -8.33 2.09 0.23
N PRO A 193 -9.63 1.90 0.44
CA PRO A 193 -10.12 1.51 1.75
C PRO A 193 -9.53 0.16 2.17
N PRO A 194 -9.31 -0.09 3.46
CA PRO A 194 -8.77 -1.34 3.94
C PRO A 194 -9.72 -2.51 3.60
N VAL A 195 -9.25 -3.47 2.81
CA VAL A 195 -10.05 -4.64 2.41
C VAL A 195 -10.13 -5.72 3.49
N ALA A 196 -9.33 -5.62 4.55
CA ALA A 196 -9.35 -6.51 5.71
C ALA A 196 -9.03 -5.71 6.98
N GLY A 197 -9.57 -6.14 8.12
CA GLY A 197 -9.41 -5.44 9.39
C GLY A 197 -7.96 -5.35 9.90
N ASP A 198 -7.08 -6.25 9.44
CA ASP A 198 -5.65 -6.26 9.74
C ASP A 198 -4.80 -5.43 8.74
N ILE A 199 -5.42 -4.88 7.70
CA ILE A 199 -4.78 -3.95 6.73
C ILE A 199 -5.08 -2.49 7.09
N VAL A 200 -5.72 -2.24 8.23
CA VAL A 200 -5.99 -0.88 8.72
C VAL A 200 -4.68 -0.20 9.12
N GLY A 201 -4.60 1.09 8.89
CA GLY A 201 -3.41 1.90 9.21
C GLY A 201 -2.30 1.78 8.17
N GLY A 202 -1.05 1.74 8.62
CA GLY A 202 0.14 1.82 7.77
C GLY A 202 0.34 0.71 6.74
N ARG A 203 -0.55 -0.30 6.67
CA ARG A 203 -0.54 -1.34 5.63
C ARG A 203 -1.41 -0.99 4.42
N ALA A 204 -2.35 -0.05 4.55
CA ALA A 204 -3.09 0.49 3.43
C ALA A 204 -2.27 1.62 2.79
N THR A 205 -1.78 1.42 1.57
CA THR A 205 -1.03 2.46 0.87
C THR A 205 -1.98 3.59 0.44
N ARG A 206 -1.68 4.83 0.82
CA ARG A 206 -2.47 6.03 0.48
C ARG A 206 -1.79 6.89 -0.58
N THR A 207 -1.06 6.25 -1.50
CA THR A 207 -0.12 6.88 -2.46
C THR A 207 -0.73 8.04 -3.24
N THR A 208 -1.90 7.85 -3.80
CA THR A 208 -2.64 8.83 -4.62
C THR A 208 -4.01 9.14 -4.03
N HIS A 209 -4.17 8.90 -2.71
CA HIS A 209 -5.42 9.19 -2.02
C HIS A 209 -5.75 10.69 -2.18
N PRO A 210 -7.00 11.06 -2.51
CA PRO A 210 -7.38 12.46 -2.78
C PRO A 210 -6.94 13.43 -1.68
N ARG A 211 -7.02 13.03 -0.41
CA ARG A 211 -6.54 13.85 0.72
C ARG A 211 -5.02 14.07 0.68
N VAL A 212 -4.25 13.06 0.26
CA VAL A 212 -2.79 13.19 0.14
C VAL A 212 -2.43 14.12 -1.01
N LEU A 213 -3.05 13.93 -2.18
CA LEU A 213 -2.79 14.79 -3.34
C LEU A 213 -3.14 16.25 -3.02
N ARG A 214 -4.27 16.48 -2.34
CA ARG A 214 -4.69 17.81 -1.90
C ARG A 214 -3.70 18.45 -0.92
N GLY A 215 -3.22 17.70 0.08
CA GLY A 215 -2.23 18.20 1.03
C GLY A 215 -0.89 18.53 0.37
N ILE A 216 -0.44 17.72 -0.60
CA ILE A 216 0.78 17.98 -1.37
C ILE A 216 0.59 19.19 -2.30
N GLU A 217 -0.58 19.33 -2.93
CA GLU A 217 -0.95 20.46 -3.78
C GLU A 217 -0.89 21.78 -3.00
N GLU A 218 -1.47 21.82 -1.80
CA GLU A 218 -1.43 22.96 -0.89
C GLU A 218 0.01 23.28 -0.45
N LEU A 219 0.79 22.25 -0.11
CA LEU A 219 2.19 22.40 0.26
C LEU A 219 3.00 23.04 -0.88
N PHE A 220 2.87 22.52 -2.10
CA PHE A 220 3.63 23.07 -3.24
C PHE A 220 3.14 24.46 -3.64
N SER A 221 1.83 24.73 -3.54
CA SER A 221 1.28 26.06 -3.79
C SER A 221 1.83 27.07 -2.80
N THR A 222 1.96 26.68 -1.53
CA THR A 222 2.56 27.52 -0.48
C THR A 222 4.06 27.76 -0.73
N LEU A 223 4.81 26.69 -1.07
CA LEU A 223 6.27 26.79 -1.28
C LEU A 223 6.64 27.58 -2.55
N LEU A 224 5.81 27.53 -3.59
CA LEU A 224 6.09 28.19 -4.86
C LEU A 224 5.31 29.52 -5.03
N GLU A 225 4.56 29.91 -3.99
CA GLU A 225 3.76 31.16 -3.95
C GLU A 225 2.84 31.33 -5.18
N ARG A 226 2.36 30.23 -5.71
CA ARG A 226 1.44 30.19 -6.86
C ARG A 226 0.58 28.92 -6.82
N PRO A 227 -0.63 28.95 -7.38
CA PRO A 227 -1.48 27.75 -7.45
C PRO A 227 -0.79 26.63 -8.21
N ILE A 228 -0.71 25.45 -7.59
CA ILE A 228 -0.24 24.21 -8.18
C ILE A 228 -1.38 23.21 -8.17
N GLN A 229 -1.50 22.41 -9.23
CA GLN A 229 -2.52 21.37 -9.37
C GLN A 229 -1.89 19.99 -9.54
N ILE A 230 -2.46 19.01 -8.85
CA ILE A 230 -2.09 17.60 -9.00
C ILE A 230 -3.31 16.83 -9.52
N GLU A 231 -3.22 16.38 -10.76
CA GLU A 231 -4.33 15.73 -11.43
C GLU A 231 -4.26 14.20 -11.31
N ASN A 232 -5.43 13.56 -11.22
CA ASN A 232 -5.59 12.14 -11.46
C ASN A 232 -6.77 11.90 -12.41
N PRO A 233 -6.56 11.94 -13.74
CA PRO A 233 -7.63 11.79 -14.71
C PRO A 233 -8.29 10.41 -14.73
N LEU A 234 -7.74 9.43 -14.02
CA LEU A 234 -8.29 8.09 -13.86
C LEU A 234 -9.07 7.91 -12.55
N GLN A 235 -9.24 8.97 -11.76
CA GLN A 235 -9.85 8.95 -10.42
C GLN A 235 -11.24 8.30 -10.39
N TRP A 236 -12.01 8.42 -11.45
CA TRP A 236 -13.38 7.90 -11.53
C TRP A 236 -13.49 6.62 -12.38
N LEU A 237 -12.35 6.00 -12.72
CA LEU A 237 -12.28 4.74 -13.47
C LEU A 237 -11.92 3.57 -12.55
N THR A 238 -12.55 2.42 -12.80
CA THR A 238 -12.18 1.13 -12.20
C THR A 238 -10.96 0.54 -12.91
N LYS A 239 -10.31 -0.47 -12.33
CA LYS A 239 -9.20 -1.17 -12.98
C LYS A 239 -9.61 -1.77 -14.33
N ARG A 240 -10.82 -2.30 -14.45
CA ARG A 240 -11.37 -2.77 -15.73
C ARG A 240 -11.40 -1.65 -16.77
N GLU A 241 -11.97 -0.50 -16.41
CA GLU A 241 -12.13 0.64 -17.32
C GLU A 241 -10.77 1.22 -17.74
N VAL A 242 -9.82 1.29 -16.83
CA VAL A 242 -8.43 1.70 -17.13
C VAL A 242 -7.77 0.71 -18.10
N THR A 243 -7.91 -0.59 -17.89
CA THR A 243 -7.36 -1.61 -18.79
C THR A 243 -7.96 -1.50 -20.20
N MET A 244 -9.26 -1.20 -20.30
CA MET A 244 -9.96 -0.99 -21.59
C MET A 244 -9.46 0.25 -22.37
N LEU A 245 -8.79 1.22 -21.73
CA LEU A 245 -8.16 2.33 -22.45
C LEU A 245 -7.08 1.82 -23.42
N LEU A 246 -6.31 0.81 -23.02
CA LEU A 246 -5.30 0.20 -23.90
C LEU A 246 -5.94 -0.46 -25.13
N GLN A 247 -7.07 -1.15 -24.94
CA GLN A 247 -7.81 -1.76 -26.05
C GLN A 247 -8.35 -0.69 -27.02
N ARG A 248 -8.97 0.35 -26.48
CA ARG A 248 -9.50 1.47 -27.28
C ARG A 248 -8.43 2.20 -28.08
N ALA A 249 -7.21 2.25 -27.57
CA ALA A 249 -6.07 2.88 -28.21
C ALA A 249 -5.31 1.95 -29.17
N GLY A 250 -5.72 0.68 -29.33
CA GLY A 250 -4.98 -0.31 -30.13
C GLY A 250 -3.64 -0.72 -29.53
N MET A 251 -3.49 -0.62 -28.20
CA MET A 251 -2.24 -0.89 -27.46
C MET A 251 -2.38 -2.09 -26.50
N ALA A 252 -3.38 -2.94 -26.70
CA ALA A 252 -3.67 -4.08 -25.82
C ALA A 252 -2.52 -5.09 -25.75
N ASP A 253 -1.77 -5.27 -26.83
CA ASP A 253 -0.60 -6.14 -26.92
C ASP A 253 0.55 -5.73 -25.98
N LEU A 254 0.59 -4.48 -25.54
CA LEU A 254 1.57 -3.98 -24.57
C LEU A 254 1.17 -4.25 -23.11
N LEU A 255 -0.04 -4.75 -22.85
CA LEU A 255 -0.52 -5.03 -21.51
C LEU A 255 0.44 -5.93 -20.71
N ALA A 256 0.86 -7.06 -21.29
CA ALA A 256 1.78 -7.99 -20.65
C ALA A 256 3.20 -7.42 -20.43
N ARG A 257 3.53 -6.29 -21.03
CA ARG A 257 4.81 -5.59 -20.85
C ARG A 257 4.80 -4.64 -19.64
N THR A 258 3.61 -4.25 -19.16
CA THR A 258 3.45 -3.42 -17.96
C THR A 258 3.63 -4.26 -16.69
N ASN A 259 4.06 -3.65 -15.59
CA ASN A 259 4.18 -4.36 -14.32
C ASN A 259 3.68 -3.55 -13.13
N SER A 260 2.66 -4.07 -12.44
CA SER A 260 2.07 -3.48 -11.23
C SER A 260 2.48 -4.20 -9.94
N CYS A 261 3.30 -5.26 -10.00
CA CYS A 261 3.66 -6.06 -8.84
C CYS A 261 4.57 -5.28 -7.87
N THR A 262 4.20 -5.25 -6.59
CA THR A 262 4.96 -4.55 -5.54
C THR A 262 6.20 -5.31 -5.06
N LYS A 263 6.42 -6.54 -5.55
CA LYS A 263 7.53 -7.42 -5.14
C LYS A 263 8.53 -7.64 -6.29
N PRO A 264 9.33 -6.63 -6.70
CA PRO A 264 10.23 -6.74 -7.86
C PRO A 264 11.32 -7.81 -7.71
N HIS A 265 11.69 -8.17 -6.47
CA HIS A 265 12.63 -9.26 -6.21
C HIS A 265 12.09 -10.65 -6.61
N THR A 266 10.76 -10.81 -6.70
CA THR A 266 10.13 -12.08 -7.10
C THR A 266 9.96 -12.23 -8.61
N TRP A 267 10.25 -11.20 -9.41
CA TRP A 267 10.07 -11.22 -10.86
C TRP A 267 11.12 -12.13 -11.52
N THR A 268 10.63 -13.00 -12.39
CA THR A 268 11.45 -13.86 -13.24
C THR A 268 11.09 -13.65 -14.71
N ARG A 269 11.86 -14.24 -15.63
CA ARG A 269 11.49 -14.22 -17.06
C ARG A 269 10.18 -14.98 -17.33
N ALA A 270 9.90 -16.02 -16.53
CA ALA A 270 8.68 -16.82 -16.67
C ALA A 270 7.47 -16.13 -16.02
N HIS A 271 7.67 -15.44 -14.90
CA HIS A 271 6.58 -14.83 -14.13
C HIS A 271 6.91 -13.38 -13.80
N MET A 272 6.27 -12.47 -14.52
CA MET A 272 6.38 -11.03 -14.28
C MET A 272 5.60 -10.57 -13.05
N HIS A 273 4.62 -11.37 -12.58
CA HIS A 273 3.73 -11.05 -11.48
C HIS A 273 3.74 -12.13 -10.41
N CYS A 274 3.78 -11.75 -9.13
CA CYS A 274 3.70 -12.72 -8.03
C CYS A 274 2.31 -13.38 -7.91
N GLY A 275 1.25 -12.69 -8.34
CA GLY A 275 -0.14 -13.16 -8.28
C GLY A 275 -0.77 -13.14 -6.88
N ALA A 276 -0.02 -12.77 -5.84
CA ALA A 276 -0.45 -12.82 -4.44
C ALA A 276 -0.65 -11.45 -3.80
N CYS A 277 0.10 -10.42 -4.20
CA CYS A 277 -0.05 -9.08 -3.63
C CYS A 277 -1.35 -8.41 -4.12
N SER A 278 -1.86 -7.43 -3.37
CA SER A 278 -3.09 -6.70 -3.68
C SER A 278 -3.10 -6.11 -5.09
N GLN A 279 -1.97 -5.55 -5.53
CA GLN A 279 -1.84 -4.99 -6.88
C GLN A 279 -1.92 -6.05 -7.99
N CYS A 280 -1.39 -7.27 -7.78
CA CYS A 280 -1.53 -8.36 -8.73
C CYS A 280 -2.97 -8.90 -8.77
N ILE A 281 -3.64 -8.96 -7.62
CA ILE A 281 -5.04 -9.38 -7.50
C ILE A 281 -5.95 -8.38 -8.23
N ASP A 282 -5.83 -7.10 -7.91
CA ASP A 282 -6.60 -6.02 -8.56
C ASP A 282 -6.36 -5.99 -10.08
N ARG A 283 -5.08 -6.04 -10.50
CA ARG A 283 -4.70 -6.13 -11.91
C ARG A 283 -5.39 -7.30 -12.62
N ARG A 284 -5.28 -8.51 -12.07
CA ARG A 284 -5.81 -9.70 -12.72
C ARG A 284 -7.33 -9.67 -12.81
N PHE A 285 -8.03 -9.22 -11.77
CA PHE A 285 -9.47 -8.99 -11.83
C PHE A 285 -9.84 -7.97 -12.92
N GLY A 286 -9.12 -6.85 -13.01
CA GLY A 286 -9.36 -5.83 -14.02
C GLY A 286 -9.20 -6.35 -15.45
N ILE A 287 -8.14 -7.13 -15.72
CA ILE A 287 -7.86 -7.73 -17.03
C ILE A 287 -8.91 -8.78 -17.41
N LEU A 288 -9.26 -9.68 -16.48
CA LEU A 288 -10.30 -10.68 -16.71
C LEU A 288 -11.67 -10.03 -16.94
N ALA A 289 -12.03 -9.02 -16.14
CA ALA A 289 -13.28 -8.28 -16.30
C ALA A 289 -13.34 -7.47 -17.60
N ALA A 290 -12.18 -7.04 -18.13
CA ALA A 290 -12.10 -6.36 -19.43
C ALA A 290 -12.16 -7.33 -20.63
N GLY A 291 -12.15 -8.65 -20.40
CA GLY A 291 -12.10 -9.66 -21.47
C GLY A 291 -10.76 -9.72 -22.18
N MET A 292 -9.66 -9.29 -21.52
CA MET A 292 -8.33 -9.16 -22.14
C MET A 292 -7.35 -10.24 -21.68
N ALA A 293 -7.85 -11.41 -21.27
CA ALA A 293 -7.02 -12.54 -20.80
C ALA A 293 -6.01 -13.04 -21.86
N GLU A 294 -6.34 -12.92 -23.14
CA GLU A 294 -5.47 -13.29 -24.26
C GLU A 294 -4.17 -12.48 -24.32
N TYR A 295 -4.24 -11.18 -23.93
CA TYR A 295 -3.07 -10.30 -23.91
C TYR A 295 -2.20 -10.49 -22.67
N GLU A 296 -2.71 -11.14 -21.63
CA GLU A 296 -1.95 -11.47 -20.43
C GLU A 296 -2.38 -12.82 -19.87
N PRO A 297 -1.79 -13.92 -20.34
CA PRO A 297 -2.13 -15.26 -19.92
C PRO A 297 -1.80 -15.51 -18.44
N ALA A 298 -2.51 -16.46 -17.82
CA ALA A 298 -2.34 -16.85 -16.42
C ALA A 298 -0.89 -17.26 -16.09
N THR A 299 -0.15 -17.78 -17.08
CA THR A 299 1.26 -18.18 -16.97
C THR A 299 2.21 -17.01 -16.65
N ASN A 300 1.80 -15.76 -16.85
CA ASN A 300 2.59 -14.59 -16.43
C ASN A 300 2.61 -14.41 -14.91
N TYR A 301 1.73 -15.12 -14.20
CA TYR A 301 1.60 -15.07 -12.73
C TYR A 301 2.21 -16.30 -12.08
N LYS A 302 3.01 -16.09 -11.03
CA LYS A 302 3.54 -17.22 -10.23
C LYS A 302 2.41 -18.00 -9.55
N ILE A 303 1.36 -17.28 -9.12
CA ILE A 303 0.15 -17.85 -8.51
C ILE A 303 -1.02 -17.30 -9.32
N ASP A 304 -1.70 -18.16 -10.10
CA ASP A 304 -2.92 -17.72 -10.78
C ASP A 304 -4.00 -17.30 -9.79
N LEU A 305 -4.78 -16.28 -10.17
CA LEU A 305 -5.78 -15.69 -9.28
C LEU A 305 -6.88 -16.68 -8.90
N LEU A 306 -7.40 -17.42 -9.88
CA LEU A 306 -8.63 -18.19 -9.74
C LEU A 306 -8.39 -19.64 -9.33
N THR A 307 -7.42 -20.30 -9.97
CA THR A 307 -7.28 -21.77 -9.94
C THR A 307 -6.07 -22.27 -9.15
N ALA A 308 -5.05 -21.42 -8.90
CA ALA A 308 -3.86 -21.86 -8.19
C ALA A 308 -4.12 -22.02 -6.68
N ASP A 309 -3.35 -22.92 -6.06
CA ASP A 309 -3.33 -23.06 -4.60
C ASP A 309 -2.81 -21.79 -3.92
N ARG A 310 -3.56 -21.30 -2.96
CA ARG A 310 -3.27 -20.13 -2.14
C ARG A 310 -3.18 -20.45 -0.65
N SER A 311 -3.01 -21.72 -0.30
CA SER A 311 -2.99 -22.20 1.09
C SER A 311 -1.94 -21.53 1.98
N ALA A 312 -0.86 -20.94 1.42
CA ALA A 312 0.01 -20.07 2.18
C ALA A 312 -0.79 -18.89 2.74
N SER A 313 -0.80 -18.76 4.06
CA SER A 313 -1.71 -17.93 4.87
C SER A 313 -1.95 -16.50 4.31
N ASP A 314 -0.88 -15.77 3.99
CA ASP A 314 -0.98 -14.39 3.50
C ASP A 314 -1.62 -14.29 2.10
N ASN A 315 -1.31 -15.26 1.22
CA ASN A 315 -1.82 -15.26 -0.16
C ASN A 315 -3.33 -15.55 -0.19
N LEU A 316 -3.77 -16.48 0.67
CA LEU A 316 -5.18 -16.84 0.79
C LEU A 316 -5.97 -15.69 1.40
N ARG A 317 -5.49 -15.16 2.52
CA ARG A 317 -6.14 -14.07 3.24
C ARG A 317 -6.35 -12.85 2.35
N MET A 318 -5.34 -12.41 1.62
CA MET A 318 -5.44 -11.25 0.74
C MET A 318 -6.53 -11.43 -0.34
N ALA A 319 -6.55 -12.57 -1.04
CA ALA A 319 -7.51 -12.82 -2.11
C ALA A 319 -8.95 -12.96 -1.58
N VAL A 320 -9.12 -13.67 -0.44
CA VAL A 320 -10.43 -13.86 0.19
C VAL A 320 -10.97 -12.55 0.75
N SER A 321 -10.13 -11.76 1.41
CA SER A 321 -10.53 -10.44 1.94
C SER A 321 -10.94 -9.49 0.83
N TYR A 322 -10.20 -9.48 -0.28
CA TYR A 322 -10.51 -8.66 -1.45
C TYR A 322 -11.91 -9.01 -2.00
N VAL A 323 -12.19 -10.29 -2.24
CA VAL A 323 -13.51 -10.72 -2.74
C VAL A 323 -14.61 -10.45 -1.71
N SER A 324 -14.36 -10.71 -0.42
CA SER A 324 -15.34 -10.50 0.65
C SER A 324 -15.70 -9.02 0.81
N PHE A 325 -14.70 -8.13 0.72
CA PHE A 325 -14.91 -6.68 0.72
C PHE A 325 -15.87 -6.26 -0.40
N PHE A 326 -15.61 -6.69 -1.64
CA PHE A 326 -16.45 -6.29 -2.76
C PHE A 326 -17.83 -6.97 -2.77
N LYS A 327 -17.97 -8.17 -2.20
CA LYS A 327 -19.29 -8.78 -1.91
C LYS A 327 -20.08 -7.89 -0.93
N LYS A 328 -19.43 -7.39 0.12
CA LYS A 328 -20.05 -6.45 1.06
C LYS A 328 -20.48 -5.15 0.34
N VAL A 329 -19.63 -4.62 -0.54
CA VAL A 329 -19.95 -3.42 -1.35
C VAL A 329 -21.21 -3.65 -2.19
N VAL A 330 -21.33 -4.79 -2.91
CA VAL A 330 -22.53 -5.10 -3.70
C VAL A 330 -23.79 -5.13 -2.84
N ALA A 331 -23.70 -5.73 -1.65
CA ALA A 331 -24.83 -5.89 -0.74
C ALA A 331 -25.23 -4.60 0.00
N THR A 332 -24.36 -3.58 0.02
CA THR A 332 -24.59 -2.35 0.77
C THR A 332 -25.42 -1.35 -0.03
N PRO A 333 -26.61 -0.94 0.46
CA PRO A 333 -27.40 0.13 -0.14
C PRO A 333 -26.66 1.47 -0.09
N LYS A 334 -26.98 2.35 -1.04
CA LYS A 334 -26.32 3.66 -1.19
C LYS A 334 -26.38 4.51 0.10
N GLU A 335 -27.52 4.47 0.77
CA GLU A 335 -27.79 5.24 2.00
C GLU A 335 -26.93 4.78 3.18
N ARG A 336 -26.48 3.54 3.15
CA ARG A 336 -25.63 2.97 4.20
C ARG A 336 -24.15 2.99 3.86
N PHE A 337 -23.78 3.27 2.61
CA PHE A 337 -22.42 3.05 2.13
C PHE A 337 -21.37 3.82 2.94
N VAL A 338 -21.62 5.10 3.25
CA VAL A 338 -20.68 5.93 4.06
C VAL A 338 -20.58 5.41 5.51
N VAL A 339 -21.70 4.89 6.05
CA VAL A 339 -21.75 4.35 7.41
C VAL A 339 -21.00 3.01 7.49
N ASP A 340 -21.17 2.17 6.49
CA ASP A 340 -20.58 0.82 6.45
C ASP A 340 -19.11 0.82 5.99
N PHE A 341 -18.62 1.94 5.42
CA PHE A 341 -17.25 2.18 4.97
C PHE A 341 -16.77 3.58 5.38
N PRO A 342 -16.60 3.85 6.68
CA PRO A 342 -16.28 5.19 7.18
C PRO A 342 -14.92 5.72 6.69
N GLU A 343 -14.01 4.85 6.26
CA GLU A 343 -12.69 5.22 5.77
C GLU A 343 -12.75 6.08 4.50
N ILE A 344 -13.84 6.00 3.73
CA ILE A 344 -14.02 6.80 2.51
C ILE A 344 -14.31 8.28 2.80
N VAL A 345 -14.70 8.63 4.04
CA VAL A 345 -15.05 10.02 4.41
C VAL A 345 -13.90 10.98 4.13
N SER A 346 -12.66 10.52 4.38
CA SER A 346 -11.47 11.34 4.09
C SER A 346 -11.31 11.65 2.60
N ALA A 347 -11.71 10.71 1.72
CA ALA A 347 -11.71 10.94 0.27
C ALA A 347 -12.87 11.86 -0.15
N ILE A 348 -14.08 11.64 0.39
CA ILE A 348 -15.27 12.46 0.10
C ILE A 348 -14.97 13.95 0.32
N ASN A 349 -14.32 14.28 1.43
CA ASN A 349 -14.03 15.66 1.82
C ASN A 349 -12.84 16.29 1.06
N SER A 350 -12.23 15.56 0.13
CA SER A 350 -11.01 16.00 -0.56
C SER A 350 -11.23 16.39 -2.03
N PHE A 351 -12.47 16.42 -2.51
CA PHE A 351 -12.81 16.86 -3.85
C PHE A 351 -13.40 18.28 -3.81
N PRO A 352 -12.61 19.34 -4.14
CA PRO A 352 -13.05 20.72 -3.97
C PRO A 352 -14.20 21.12 -4.91
N ASP A 353 -14.26 20.48 -6.09
CA ASP A 353 -15.22 20.79 -7.14
C ASP A 353 -16.55 20.03 -6.99
N LEU A 354 -16.69 19.19 -5.97
CA LEU A 354 -17.87 18.39 -5.70
C LEU A 354 -18.43 18.70 -4.32
N SER A 355 -19.74 18.75 -4.22
CA SER A 355 -20.37 18.69 -2.91
C SER A 355 -20.10 17.33 -2.24
N THR A 356 -20.15 17.27 -0.92
CA THR A 356 -19.99 16.02 -0.13
C THR A 356 -20.94 14.92 -0.61
N GLY A 357 -22.19 15.30 -0.97
CA GLY A 357 -23.18 14.36 -1.49
C GLY A 357 -22.81 13.82 -2.88
N GLU A 358 -22.35 14.68 -3.78
CA GLU A 358 -21.93 14.27 -5.14
C GLU A 358 -20.70 13.38 -5.07
N ALA A 359 -19.69 13.73 -4.26
CA ALA A 359 -18.51 12.92 -4.05
C ALA A 359 -18.85 11.53 -3.48
N ALA A 360 -19.74 11.46 -2.48
CA ALA A 360 -20.21 10.19 -1.91
C ALA A 360 -20.91 9.32 -2.96
N ILE A 361 -21.74 9.92 -3.82
CA ILE A 361 -22.43 9.22 -4.91
C ILE A 361 -21.42 8.67 -5.93
N GLN A 362 -20.48 9.49 -6.38
CA GLN A 362 -19.49 9.07 -7.37
C GLN A 362 -18.59 7.97 -6.84
N ILE A 363 -18.18 8.02 -5.56
CA ILE A 363 -17.42 6.97 -4.90
C ILE A 363 -18.25 5.69 -4.81
N TYR A 364 -19.50 5.78 -4.36
CA TYR A 364 -20.40 4.62 -4.33
C TYR A 364 -20.49 3.94 -5.70
N ASP A 365 -20.78 4.71 -6.75
CA ASP A 365 -20.91 4.19 -8.11
C ASP A 365 -19.62 3.57 -8.64
N LEU A 366 -18.47 4.16 -8.33
CA LEU A 366 -17.15 3.62 -8.66
C LEU A 366 -16.94 2.24 -8.03
N PHE A 367 -17.21 2.12 -6.72
CA PHE A 367 -17.04 0.87 -5.98
C PHE A 367 -18.04 -0.18 -6.40
N GLN A 368 -19.28 0.19 -6.72
CA GLN A 368 -20.28 -0.73 -7.27
C GLN A 368 -19.87 -1.28 -8.64
N ARG A 369 -19.30 -0.47 -9.53
CA ARG A 369 -18.80 -0.93 -10.83
C ARG A 369 -17.64 -1.92 -10.66
N GLN A 370 -16.70 -1.63 -9.76
CA GLN A 370 -15.61 -2.55 -9.45
C GLN A 370 -16.13 -3.87 -8.87
N ALA A 371 -17.04 -3.80 -7.92
CA ALA A 371 -17.63 -4.96 -7.26
C ALA A 371 -18.37 -5.88 -8.25
N LYS A 372 -19.19 -5.32 -9.13
CA LYS A 372 -19.86 -6.05 -10.20
C LYS A 372 -18.88 -6.68 -11.20
N ALA A 373 -17.78 -6.00 -11.50
CA ALA A 373 -16.73 -6.56 -12.35
C ALA A 373 -16.07 -7.79 -11.71
N ILE A 374 -15.76 -7.73 -10.41
CA ILE A 374 -15.21 -8.87 -9.66
C ILE A 374 -16.20 -10.02 -9.59
N GLU A 375 -17.46 -9.74 -9.28
CA GLU A 375 -18.55 -10.74 -9.24
C GLU A 375 -18.68 -11.46 -10.58
N SER A 376 -18.67 -10.72 -11.69
CA SER A 376 -18.71 -11.28 -13.05
C SER A 376 -17.53 -12.20 -13.33
N VAL A 377 -16.32 -11.84 -12.91
CA VAL A 377 -15.12 -12.68 -13.08
C VAL A 377 -15.24 -13.98 -12.29
N ILE A 378 -15.68 -13.91 -11.04
CA ILE A 378 -15.88 -15.11 -10.22
C ILE A 378 -16.96 -16.00 -10.83
N ALA A 379 -18.12 -15.44 -11.24
CA ALA A 379 -19.20 -16.19 -11.85
C ALA A 379 -18.76 -16.88 -13.16
N SER A 380 -18.01 -16.18 -14.00
CA SER A 380 -17.44 -16.74 -15.23
C SER A 380 -16.46 -17.86 -14.94
N GLY A 381 -15.55 -17.65 -13.97
CA GLY A 381 -14.59 -18.68 -13.55
C GLY A 381 -15.26 -19.93 -12.97
N LEU A 382 -16.29 -19.77 -12.13
CA LEU A 382 -17.07 -20.91 -11.61
C LEU A 382 -17.76 -21.68 -12.73
N LYS A 383 -18.29 -20.99 -13.74
CA LYS A 383 -18.92 -21.63 -14.91
C LYS A 383 -17.90 -22.37 -15.77
N GLU A 384 -16.77 -21.75 -16.05
CA GLU A 384 -15.69 -22.32 -16.88
C GLU A 384 -15.08 -23.57 -16.23
N HIS A 385 -14.91 -23.56 -14.91
CA HIS A 385 -14.29 -24.66 -14.16
C HIS A 385 -15.29 -25.53 -13.39
N ALA A 386 -16.57 -25.51 -13.76
CA ALA A 386 -17.63 -26.23 -13.03
C ALA A 386 -17.36 -27.73 -12.89
N GLU A 387 -16.89 -28.39 -13.95
CA GLU A 387 -16.58 -29.82 -13.95
C GLU A 387 -15.38 -30.14 -13.03
N ALA A 388 -14.30 -29.35 -13.13
CA ALA A 388 -13.12 -29.51 -12.29
C ALA A 388 -13.42 -29.25 -10.80
N LEU A 389 -14.31 -28.31 -10.49
CA LEU A 389 -14.78 -28.04 -9.14
C LEU A 389 -15.62 -29.20 -8.60
N PHE A 390 -16.54 -29.73 -9.41
CA PHE A 390 -17.38 -30.87 -9.03
C PHE A 390 -16.56 -32.15 -8.77
N ARG A 391 -15.50 -32.36 -9.57
CA ARG A 391 -14.59 -33.51 -9.42
C ARG A 391 -13.47 -33.29 -8.39
N ASN A 392 -13.43 -32.13 -7.71
CA ASN A 392 -12.37 -31.72 -6.79
C ASN A 392 -10.96 -31.77 -7.43
N GLU A 393 -10.85 -31.43 -8.71
CA GLU A 393 -9.57 -31.38 -9.43
C GLU A 393 -8.82 -30.07 -9.20
N LEU A 394 -9.52 -29.00 -8.74
CA LEU A 394 -8.87 -27.77 -8.31
C LEU A 394 -8.41 -27.86 -6.86
N PRO A 395 -7.26 -27.25 -6.52
CA PRO A 395 -6.81 -27.19 -5.13
C PRO A 395 -7.87 -26.60 -4.21
N ALA A 396 -8.07 -27.20 -3.02
CA ALA A 396 -9.02 -26.71 -2.03
C ALA A 396 -8.76 -25.26 -1.61
N GLY A 397 -7.47 -24.83 -1.62
CA GLY A 397 -7.04 -23.46 -1.36
C GLY A 397 -7.15 -22.53 -2.57
N SER A 398 -7.69 -22.94 -3.72
CA SER A 398 -7.93 -22.05 -4.85
C SER A 398 -9.09 -21.11 -4.57
N LEU A 399 -9.07 -19.90 -5.17
CA LEU A 399 -10.13 -18.91 -4.95
C LEU A 399 -11.50 -19.43 -5.43
N LEU A 400 -11.54 -20.15 -6.57
CA LEU A 400 -12.79 -20.72 -7.07
C LEU A 400 -13.33 -21.83 -6.17
N SER A 401 -12.49 -22.73 -5.65
CA SER A 401 -12.91 -23.77 -4.70
C SER A 401 -13.50 -23.18 -3.43
N LEU A 402 -12.87 -22.12 -2.91
CA LEU A 402 -13.39 -21.41 -1.73
C LEU A 402 -14.70 -20.66 -1.99
N CYS A 403 -14.86 -20.06 -3.17
CA CYS A 403 -16.11 -19.42 -3.56
C CYS A 403 -17.22 -20.45 -3.79
N PHE A 404 -16.89 -21.62 -4.35
CA PHE A 404 -17.81 -22.73 -4.57
C PHE A 404 -18.27 -23.34 -3.22
N ALA A 405 -17.32 -23.65 -2.34
CA ALA A 405 -17.62 -24.22 -1.02
C ALA A 405 -18.45 -23.27 -0.14
N ARG A 406 -18.22 -21.96 -0.21
CA ARG A 406 -19.01 -20.97 0.54
C ARG A 406 -20.43 -20.77 0.01
N ASN A 407 -20.70 -21.10 -1.24
CA ASN A 407 -22.08 -21.13 -1.76
C ASN A 407 -22.86 -22.39 -1.30
N SER A 408 -22.16 -23.42 -0.81
CA SER A 408 -22.74 -24.63 -0.24
C SER A 408 -22.78 -24.65 1.30
N VAL A 409 -22.12 -23.68 1.95
CA VAL A 409 -22.19 -23.45 3.41
C VAL A 409 -22.93 -22.13 3.62
N GLU A 410 -23.92 -22.16 4.48
CA GLU A 410 -24.75 -21.00 4.88
C GLU A 410 -23.91 -19.73 4.94
N ILE A 411 -24.32 -18.71 4.18
CA ILE A 411 -23.86 -17.33 4.31
C ILE A 411 -23.95 -17.01 5.80
N MET A 412 -22.82 -16.77 6.46
CA MET A 412 -22.87 -16.19 7.80
C MET A 412 -23.81 -14.99 7.73
N PRO A 413 -24.78 -14.89 8.64
CA PRO A 413 -25.73 -13.79 8.63
C PRO A 413 -24.97 -12.46 8.61
N PRO A 414 -25.57 -11.38 8.06
CA PRO A 414 -24.94 -10.08 8.03
C PRO A 414 -24.41 -9.79 9.42
N THR A 415 -23.14 -9.59 9.53
CA THR A 415 -22.43 -9.42 10.80
C THR A 415 -23.07 -8.23 11.49
N ASP A 416 -23.77 -8.49 12.57
CA ASP A 416 -24.29 -7.47 13.46
C ASP A 416 -23.12 -6.64 13.96
N TYR A 417 -23.03 -5.38 13.54
CA TYR A 417 -21.95 -4.48 13.93
C TYR A 417 -21.98 -4.18 15.42
N ASP A 418 -23.15 -4.23 16.05
CA ASP A 418 -23.23 -4.16 17.51
C ASP A 418 -22.64 -5.42 18.15
N ALA A 419 -22.80 -6.59 17.51
CA ALA A 419 -22.11 -7.82 17.92
C ALA A 419 -20.61 -7.78 17.59
N GLN A 420 -20.17 -7.10 16.51
CA GLN A 420 -18.73 -6.92 16.23
C GLN A 420 -18.09 -5.83 17.10
N ALA A 421 -18.76 -4.72 17.33
CA ALA A 421 -18.32 -3.71 18.30
C ALA A 421 -18.32 -4.31 19.70
N LYS A 422 -19.32 -5.08 20.05
CA LYS A 422 -19.38 -5.83 21.32
C LYS A 422 -18.31 -6.93 21.34
N ALA A 423 -18.10 -7.70 20.27
CA ALA A 423 -17.03 -8.68 20.19
C ALA A 423 -15.63 -8.02 20.07
N PHE A 424 -15.52 -6.77 19.63
CA PHE A 424 -14.28 -5.99 19.70
C PHE A 424 -14.07 -5.44 21.12
N VAL A 425 -15.10 -4.95 21.77
CA VAL A 425 -15.08 -4.56 23.20
C VAL A 425 -14.92 -5.80 24.08
N ASP A 426 -15.58 -6.91 23.75
CA ASP A 426 -15.42 -8.20 24.41
C ASP A 426 -14.07 -8.86 24.11
N ARG A 427 -13.39 -8.52 22.99
CA ARG A 427 -11.98 -8.89 22.70
C ARG A 427 -10.97 -7.98 23.40
N LEU A 428 -11.29 -6.72 23.61
CA LEU A 428 -10.55 -5.85 24.53
C LEU A 428 -10.75 -6.25 26.00
N ALA A 429 -11.87 -6.91 26.30
CA ALA A 429 -12.21 -7.54 27.58
C ALA A 429 -12.09 -9.08 27.55
N ALA A 430 -11.67 -9.68 26.41
CA ALA A 430 -11.50 -11.13 26.27
C ALA A 430 -10.45 -11.63 27.27
N PRO A 431 -10.66 -12.83 27.81
CA PRO A 431 -9.68 -13.40 28.70
C PRO A 431 -8.32 -13.37 28.03
N ALA A 432 -7.39 -12.78 28.72
CA ALA A 432 -5.98 -12.77 28.40
C ALA A 432 -5.58 -14.17 27.90
N PHE A 433 -4.69 -14.21 26.93
CA PHE A 433 -4.10 -15.44 26.45
C PHE A 433 -3.61 -16.26 27.65
N GLU A 434 -4.22 -17.42 27.90
CA GLU A 434 -4.04 -18.19 29.11
C GLU A 434 -2.92 -19.24 28.93
N PHE A 435 -2.04 -19.31 29.91
CA PHE A 435 -0.96 -20.29 29.94
C PHE A 435 -0.71 -20.80 31.36
N ALA A 436 -0.10 -21.96 31.46
CA ALA A 436 0.37 -22.50 32.74
C ALA A 436 1.82 -22.96 32.63
N ILE A 437 2.53 -23.00 33.76
CA ILE A 437 3.91 -23.46 33.85
C ILE A 437 3.97 -24.83 34.50
N ASP A 438 4.46 -25.82 33.76
CA ASP A 438 4.82 -27.13 34.28
C ASP A 438 6.34 -27.14 34.56
N ARG A 439 6.71 -26.91 35.81
CA ARG A 439 8.13 -26.90 36.23
C ARG A 439 8.76 -28.27 36.25
N ILE A 440 7.95 -29.35 36.39
CA ILE A 440 8.46 -30.72 36.44
C ILE A 440 8.79 -31.20 35.03
N ALA A 441 7.88 -30.90 34.07
CA ALA A 441 8.10 -31.25 32.67
C ALA A 441 8.88 -30.17 31.89
N GLU A 442 9.29 -29.08 32.55
CA GLU A 442 9.97 -27.92 31.92
C GLU A 442 9.27 -27.40 30.65
N GLN A 443 7.98 -27.16 30.77
CA GLN A 443 7.16 -26.68 29.63
C GLN A 443 6.16 -25.59 30.04
N VAL A 444 5.83 -24.72 29.06
CA VAL A 444 4.68 -23.82 29.11
C VAL A 444 3.53 -24.55 28.44
N VAL A 445 2.38 -24.61 29.08
CA VAL A 445 1.19 -25.34 28.59
C VAL A 445 0.10 -24.34 28.24
N PHE A 446 -0.55 -24.51 27.10
CA PHE A 446 -1.69 -23.71 26.64
C PHE A 446 -2.98 -24.52 26.68
N ALA A 447 -4.12 -23.80 26.63
CA ALA A 447 -5.45 -24.39 26.79
C ALA A 447 -5.80 -25.46 25.74
N ASP A 448 -5.21 -25.41 24.55
CA ASP A 448 -5.40 -26.41 23.48
C ASP A 448 -4.46 -27.64 23.59
N GLY A 449 -3.59 -27.67 24.59
CA GLY A 449 -2.60 -28.70 24.79
C GLY A 449 -1.26 -28.46 24.10
N THR A 450 -1.11 -27.38 23.36
CA THR A 450 0.21 -26.95 22.81
C THR A 450 1.18 -26.67 23.95
N THR A 451 2.46 -26.99 23.75
CA THR A 451 3.51 -26.77 24.74
C THR A 451 4.72 -26.08 24.15
N LEU A 452 5.37 -25.23 24.95
CA LEU A 452 6.70 -24.69 24.66
C LEU A 452 7.72 -25.34 25.60
N THR A 453 8.74 -25.92 25.02
CA THR A 453 9.81 -26.64 25.73
C THR A 453 11.18 -26.02 25.48
N ASP A 454 12.23 -26.58 26.08
CA ASP A 454 13.63 -26.26 25.81
C ASP A 454 13.98 -24.75 25.87
N ALA A 455 14.57 -24.24 24.80
CA ALA A 455 14.97 -22.82 24.70
C ALA A 455 13.80 -21.87 24.85
N ASN A 456 12.60 -22.23 24.35
CA ASN A 456 11.40 -21.42 24.45
C ASN A 456 10.90 -21.34 25.90
N PHE A 457 10.94 -22.45 26.63
CA PHE A 457 10.64 -22.48 28.06
C PHE A 457 11.56 -21.56 28.85
N LYS A 458 12.91 -21.64 28.59
CA LYS A 458 13.89 -20.78 29.26
C LYS A 458 13.63 -19.29 29.04
N ILE A 459 13.25 -18.88 27.84
CA ILE A 459 12.90 -17.48 27.53
C ILE A 459 11.71 -17.04 28.38
N VAL A 460 10.65 -17.86 28.41
CA VAL A 460 9.45 -17.52 29.19
C VAL A 460 9.79 -17.43 30.67
N MET A 461 10.55 -18.38 31.20
CA MET A 461 10.96 -18.38 32.62
C MET A 461 11.81 -17.16 32.98
N ALA A 462 12.69 -16.70 32.09
CA ALA A 462 13.51 -15.50 32.32
C ALA A 462 12.70 -14.20 32.39
N LEU A 463 11.50 -14.15 31.78
CA LEU A 463 10.60 -13.01 31.79
C LEU A 463 9.47 -13.13 32.85
N LEU A 464 9.27 -14.34 33.40
CA LEU A 464 8.10 -14.67 34.22
C LEU A 464 8.10 -13.97 35.60
N ASP A 465 9.26 -13.84 36.23
CA ASP A 465 9.35 -13.24 37.56
C ASP A 465 9.01 -11.74 37.52
N ASP A 466 9.48 -11.02 36.50
CA ASP A 466 9.14 -9.61 36.27
C ASP A 466 7.64 -9.47 35.96
N PHE A 467 7.06 -10.40 35.20
CA PHE A 467 5.63 -10.45 34.88
C PHE A 467 4.79 -10.67 36.16
N ARG A 468 5.13 -11.67 36.98
CA ARG A 468 4.39 -12.00 38.20
C ARG A 468 4.44 -10.87 39.25
N SER A 469 5.64 -10.32 39.49
CA SER A 469 5.82 -9.22 40.42
C SER A 469 5.02 -8.00 39.99
N SER A 470 5.07 -7.64 38.74
CA SER A 470 4.32 -6.49 38.21
C SER A 470 2.81 -6.70 38.30
N LYS A 471 2.32 -7.90 38.00
CA LYS A 471 0.89 -8.25 38.14
C LYS A 471 0.43 -8.18 39.59
N ALA A 472 1.21 -8.69 40.52
CA ALA A 472 0.88 -8.68 41.94
C ALA A 472 0.82 -7.25 42.51
N GLU A 473 1.65 -6.35 42.01
CA GLU A 473 1.74 -4.97 42.46
C GLU A 473 0.88 -3.98 41.62
N GLY A 474 0.18 -4.48 40.57
CA GLY A 474 -0.65 -3.65 39.70
C GLY A 474 0.17 -2.64 38.88
N ARG A 475 1.46 -2.93 38.62
CA ARG A 475 2.36 -2.11 37.82
C ARG A 475 2.45 -2.64 36.40
N ASP A 476 2.92 -1.79 35.46
CA ASP A 476 3.22 -2.24 34.11
C ASP A 476 4.43 -3.20 34.10
N VAL A 477 4.38 -4.23 33.27
CA VAL A 477 5.47 -5.23 33.13
C VAL A 477 6.66 -4.56 32.44
N PRO A 478 7.85 -4.53 33.05
CA PRO A 478 9.00 -3.86 32.47
C PRO A 478 9.55 -4.63 31.26
N PHE A 479 10.13 -3.88 30.32
CA PHE A 479 10.91 -4.45 29.23
C PHE A 479 12.32 -4.81 29.72
N LEU A 480 12.75 -6.02 29.47
CA LEU A 480 14.11 -6.47 29.69
C LEU A 480 14.95 -6.26 28.42
N ARG A 481 16.11 -5.61 28.55
CA ARG A 481 16.99 -5.37 27.40
C ARG A 481 17.49 -6.69 26.79
N VAL A 482 17.80 -6.68 25.50
CA VAL A 482 18.28 -7.87 24.76
C VAL A 482 19.45 -8.55 25.47
N HIS A 483 20.44 -7.75 25.89
CA HIS A 483 21.64 -8.27 26.56
C HIS A 483 21.29 -8.89 27.91
N ASP A 484 20.48 -8.22 28.73
CA ASP A 484 20.08 -8.71 30.06
C ASP A 484 19.26 -10.01 29.95
N LEU A 485 18.40 -10.13 28.94
CA LEU A 485 17.66 -11.38 28.69
C LEU A 485 18.57 -12.49 28.19
N ALA A 486 19.52 -12.18 27.28
CA ALA A 486 20.50 -13.13 26.78
C ALA A 486 21.38 -13.69 27.91
N ASP A 487 21.81 -12.83 28.83
CA ASP A 487 22.59 -13.23 30.01
C ASP A 487 21.77 -14.11 30.95
N ARG A 488 20.48 -13.78 31.21
CA ARG A 488 19.61 -14.61 32.06
C ARG A 488 19.44 -16.05 31.56
N ILE A 489 19.46 -16.26 30.25
CA ILE A 489 19.31 -17.58 29.63
C ILE A 489 20.63 -18.22 29.18
N GLY A 490 21.75 -17.52 29.34
CA GLY A 490 23.08 -18.01 29.05
C GLY A 490 23.40 -18.16 27.56
N VAL A 491 22.96 -17.22 26.70
CA VAL A 491 23.19 -17.23 25.25
C VAL A 491 23.72 -15.89 24.74
N ALA A 492 24.27 -15.87 23.53
CA ALA A 492 24.64 -14.61 22.87
C ALA A 492 23.41 -13.88 22.31
N ASP A 493 23.44 -12.54 22.24
CA ASP A 493 22.36 -11.69 21.76
C ASP A 493 21.80 -12.11 20.38
N GLN A 494 22.68 -12.50 19.47
CA GLN A 494 22.28 -12.96 18.13
C GLN A 494 21.55 -14.32 18.17
N SER A 495 21.95 -15.20 19.06
CA SER A 495 21.29 -16.49 19.29
C SER A 495 19.90 -16.29 19.91
N LEU A 496 19.76 -15.37 20.86
CA LEU A 496 18.48 -15.01 21.47
C LEU A 496 17.46 -14.55 20.42
N ARG A 497 17.85 -13.71 19.47
CA ARG A 497 16.95 -13.25 18.39
C ARG A 497 16.42 -14.40 17.53
N THR A 498 17.28 -15.37 17.23
CA THR A 498 16.89 -16.57 16.49
C THR A 498 15.93 -17.44 17.30
N GLN A 499 16.18 -17.58 18.61
CA GLN A 499 15.31 -18.34 19.51
C GLN A 499 13.94 -17.67 19.67
N LEU A 500 13.86 -16.34 19.77
CA LEU A 500 12.61 -15.60 19.83
C LEU A 500 11.79 -15.74 18.53
N THR A 501 12.42 -15.82 17.36
CA THR A 501 11.73 -16.15 16.11
C THR A 501 11.13 -17.55 16.18
N ARG A 502 11.90 -18.55 16.62
CA ARG A 502 11.41 -19.94 16.79
C ARG A 502 10.28 -20.04 17.82
N LEU A 503 10.33 -19.25 18.90
CA LEU A 503 9.24 -19.17 19.87
C LEU A 503 7.95 -18.68 19.22
N ARG A 504 8.03 -17.66 18.38
CA ARG A 504 6.88 -17.16 17.63
C ARG A 504 6.33 -18.20 16.66
N ASP A 505 7.20 -18.88 15.93
CA ASP A 505 6.82 -19.95 15.00
C ASP A 505 6.13 -21.11 15.76
N ALA A 506 6.58 -21.41 16.98
CA ALA A 506 5.99 -22.45 17.83
C ALA A 506 4.60 -22.06 18.39
N LEU A 507 4.26 -20.77 18.41
CA LEU A 507 2.94 -20.26 18.81
C LEU A 507 1.95 -20.16 17.63
N GLU A 508 2.43 -20.28 16.38
CA GLU A 508 1.57 -20.18 15.19
C GLU A 508 0.39 -21.18 15.20
N PRO A 509 0.56 -22.47 15.62
CA PRO A 509 -0.57 -23.40 15.73
C PRO A 509 -1.70 -22.93 16.64
N LEU A 510 -1.40 -22.15 17.68
CA LEU A 510 -2.38 -21.60 18.62
C LEU A 510 -3.36 -20.61 17.96
N THR A 511 -2.96 -19.95 16.87
CA THR A 511 -3.82 -19.05 16.10
C THR A 511 -5.02 -19.81 15.50
N VAL A 512 -4.79 -21.05 15.12
CA VAL A 512 -5.83 -21.90 14.50
C VAL A 512 -6.67 -22.57 15.57
N SER A 513 -6.04 -23.13 16.61
CA SER A 513 -6.73 -23.93 17.64
C SER A 513 -7.56 -23.10 18.61
N LEU A 514 -7.12 -21.90 18.95
CA LEU A 514 -7.83 -20.99 19.88
C LEU A 514 -8.64 -19.91 19.16
N CYS A 515 -8.71 -19.91 17.84
CA CYS A 515 -9.36 -18.87 17.03
C CYS A 515 -8.89 -17.44 17.37
N LEU A 516 -7.67 -17.31 17.86
CA LEU A 516 -7.07 -16.03 18.25
C LEU A 516 -6.27 -15.45 17.08
N VAL A 517 -6.40 -14.16 16.85
CA VAL A 517 -5.48 -13.43 15.96
C VAL A 517 -4.23 -13.10 16.79
N LEU A 518 -3.24 -13.98 16.79
CA LEU A 518 -1.97 -13.71 17.43
C LEU A 518 -1.10 -12.87 16.49
N ASP A 519 -0.74 -11.69 16.92
CA ASP A 519 0.34 -10.91 16.30
C ASP A 519 1.71 -11.29 16.89
N GLN A 520 2.76 -10.67 16.37
CA GLN A 520 4.14 -10.97 16.80
C GLN A 520 4.39 -10.65 18.28
N ASP A 521 3.55 -9.84 18.91
CA ASP A 521 3.71 -9.33 20.25
C ASP A 521 2.66 -9.88 21.25
N SER A 522 1.81 -10.81 20.81
CA SER A 522 0.70 -11.34 21.62
C SER A 522 1.17 -12.14 22.84
N PHE A 523 2.33 -12.79 22.79
CA PHE A 523 2.88 -13.55 23.92
C PHE A 523 4.15 -12.91 24.49
N VAL A 524 5.18 -12.69 23.68
CA VAL A 524 6.39 -11.94 24.03
C VAL A 524 6.42 -10.66 23.22
N GLU A 525 6.15 -9.56 23.88
CA GLU A 525 6.14 -8.23 23.26
C GLU A 525 7.57 -7.74 23.02
N ASN A 526 7.82 -7.24 21.81
CA ASN A 526 9.09 -6.66 21.41
C ASN A 526 8.96 -5.16 21.16
N ARG A 527 9.63 -4.36 21.97
CA ARG A 527 9.76 -2.93 21.70
C ARG A 527 11.16 -2.62 21.16
N PRO A 528 11.30 -2.26 19.90
CA PRO A 528 12.62 -1.99 19.29
C PRO A 528 13.44 -1.01 20.12
N ARG A 529 14.71 -1.33 20.36
CA ARG A 529 15.68 -0.56 21.18
C ARG A 529 15.40 -0.53 22.70
N VAL A 530 14.27 -1.05 23.13
CA VAL A 530 13.91 -1.10 24.57
C VAL A 530 14.12 -2.53 25.11
N GLY A 531 13.55 -3.55 24.46
CA GLY A 531 13.72 -4.94 24.88
C GLY A 531 12.49 -5.82 24.69
N TYR A 532 12.38 -6.84 25.51
CA TYR A 532 11.34 -7.86 25.48
C TYR A 532 10.64 -7.96 26.84
N ARG A 533 9.34 -8.29 26.82
CA ARG A 533 8.58 -8.62 28.03
C ARG A 533 7.49 -9.64 27.71
N LEU A 534 6.98 -10.34 28.72
CA LEU A 534 5.69 -11.03 28.55
C LEU A 534 4.58 -10.01 28.40
N ASN A 535 3.67 -10.25 27.47
CA ASN A 535 2.56 -9.31 27.21
C ASN A 535 1.72 -9.12 28.48
N PRO A 536 1.48 -7.89 28.93
CA PRO A 536 0.69 -7.63 30.14
C PRO A 536 -0.74 -8.18 30.10
N ALA A 537 -1.30 -8.44 28.91
CA ALA A 537 -2.63 -9.02 28.76
C ALA A 537 -2.68 -10.52 29.06
N LEU A 538 -1.54 -11.20 29.19
CA LEU A 538 -1.48 -12.64 29.50
C LEU A 538 -2.04 -12.96 30.89
N ARG A 539 -2.60 -14.17 31.00
CA ARG A 539 -3.10 -14.71 32.28
C ARG A 539 -2.44 -16.05 32.55
N GLU A 540 -1.70 -16.11 33.65
CA GLU A 540 -1.15 -17.36 34.14
C GLU A 540 -2.20 -18.10 34.97
N LEU A 541 -2.44 -19.37 34.66
CA LEU A 541 -3.34 -20.27 35.37
C LEU A 541 -2.55 -21.37 36.08
N SER A 542 -3.20 -22.08 37.00
CA SER A 542 -2.65 -23.35 37.50
C SER A 542 -2.73 -24.43 36.43
N LEU A 543 -1.85 -25.44 36.50
CA LEU A 543 -1.89 -26.59 35.60
C LEU A 543 -3.21 -27.36 35.65
N ALA A 544 -3.90 -27.35 36.79
CA ALA A 544 -5.19 -27.97 36.94
C ALA A 544 -6.28 -27.22 36.17
N ASP A 545 -6.26 -25.88 36.28
CA ASP A 545 -7.28 -25.01 35.67
C ASP A 545 -7.14 -25.00 34.14
N ILE A 546 -5.92 -24.94 33.59
CA ILE A 546 -5.71 -24.91 32.15
C ILE A 546 -6.13 -26.21 31.46
N ARG A 547 -5.98 -27.36 32.13
CA ARG A 547 -6.40 -28.67 31.60
C ARG A 547 -7.91 -28.88 31.61
N THR A 548 -8.66 -28.12 32.41
CA THR A 548 -10.11 -28.19 32.47
C THR A 548 -10.80 -27.32 31.42
N THR A 549 -10.09 -26.32 30.86
CA THR A 549 -10.62 -25.40 29.84
C THR A 549 -10.43 -25.89 28.39
N GLY A 550 -9.66 -26.96 28.18
CA GLY A 550 -9.45 -27.57 26.85
C GLY A 550 -10.72 -28.16 26.25
N PRO A 551 -10.84 -28.22 24.91
CA PRO A 551 -11.99 -28.81 24.25
C PRO A 551 -12.13 -30.27 24.68
N THR A 552 -13.23 -30.59 25.37
CA THR A 552 -13.59 -31.97 25.68
C THR A 552 -13.67 -32.76 24.37
N LYS A 553 -12.71 -33.67 24.14
CA LYS A 553 -12.85 -34.68 23.09
C LYS A 553 -14.17 -35.37 23.33
N LYS A 554 -15.18 -35.12 22.47
CA LYS A 554 -16.38 -35.97 22.42
C LYS A 554 -15.90 -37.37 22.03
N PRO A 555 -16.48 -38.40 22.70
CA PRO A 555 -16.14 -39.79 22.45
C PRO A 555 -16.46 -40.25 21.03
#